data_16dc21b3f3794d4afea979dfec034fce
#
_entry.id   16dc21b3f3794d4afea979dfec034fce
#
_cell.length_a   1.000
_cell.length_b   1.000
_cell.length_c   1.000
_cell.angle_alpha   90.00
_cell.angle_beta   90.00
_cell.angle_gamma   90.00
#
_symmetry.space_group_name_H-M   'P 1'
#
loop_
_entity.id
_entity.type
_entity.pdbx_description
1 polymer ?
#
loop_
_entity_poly.entity_id
_entity_poly.type
_entity_poly.pdbx_seq_one_letter_code
_entity_poly.pdbx_strand_id
1 'polypeptide(L)'
;MGVFLIAAGFPGRDAGEVLRDTVEAIAVAEEAGFDDAWIAEHHFMSYGVCPSAATLAGVALGRTSRIGVGTAVSVLSTRHPVDLAEQAAILDRVSGGRFTLGVGRGGPWVDLEVFGTGLERFERGFGESLDLLCAALDAGTVSAEGEFFRFRPVPVVPPARLRPVVACTSAPTVALAAERGLPMLLGMHIGDAERAAMIRSYRTASEGAGGERRGGRDGGLGNGDGDPGEGRDVGPGGGGRDGGAGGDADPGHVGAAVGYVADTTERAVRELREAMPRWLAPGLAGHVPVDGRPGPRRDIGAYVDFLCDTHPVGSPGRCAERIARTAGATGLRHLILMVEGAGDHARTLDNIRRLGEQVLPLVRDL
;
A
#
# COMPACT_ATOMS: atom_id res chain seq x y z
N MET A 1 0.87 13.26 1.05
CA MET A 1 0.49 12.75 2.40
C MET A 1 -0.88 12.11 2.33
N GLY A 2 -1.01 10.87 2.83
CA GLY A 2 -2.28 10.16 2.83
C GLY A 2 -2.74 9.73 4.22
N VAL A 3 -3.99 9.28 4.32
CA VAL A 3 -4.49 8.56 5.50
C VAL A 3 -4.42 7.05 5.24
N PHE A 4 -4.23 6.28 6.31
CA PHE A 4 -4.23 4.82 6.26
C PHE A 4 -5.30 4.29 7.23
N LEU A 5 -6.18 3.43 6.71
CA LEU A 5 -7.34 2.91 7.41
C LEU A 5 -7.28 1.38 7.44
N ILE A 6 -7.26 0.83 8.64
CA ILE A 6 -7.25 -0.61 8.90
C ILE A 6 -8.68 -1.16 8.85
N ALA A 7 -9.69 -0.30 8.93
CA ALA A 7 -11.05 -0.64 9.29
C ALA A 7 -11.07 -1.41 10.62
N ALA A 8 -10.49 -0.80 11.65
CA ALA A 8 -10.15 -1.46 12.89
C ALA A 8 -11.40 -1.91 13.65
N GLY A 9 -11.47 -3.20 13.97
CA GLY A 9 -12.55 -3.81 14.72
C GLY A 9 -12.40 -3.55 16.22
N PHE A 10 -12.85 -2.39 16.68
CA PHE A 10 -12.86 -2.11 18.12
C PHE A 10 -13.89 -2.97 18.85
N PRO A 11 -13.59 -3.43 20.08
CA PRO A 11 -14.52 -4.25 20.86
C PRO A 11 -15.90 -3.58 21.01
N GLY A 12 -16.94 -4.33 20.67
CA GLY A 12 -18.33 -3.88 20.78
C GLY A 12 -18.86 -3.07 19.58
N ARG A 13 -18.05 -2.85 18.56
CA ARG A 13 -18.48 -2.21 17.31
C ARG A 13 -19.02 -3.23 16.31
N ASP A 14 -20.10 -2.91 15.63
CA ASP A 14 -20.60 -3.69 14.49
C ASP A 14 -19.69 -3.52 13.27
N ALA A 15 -19.36 -4.64 12.59
CA ALA A 15 -18.46 -4.61 11.45
C ALA A 15 -18.99 -3.77 10.26
N GLY A 16 -20.31 -3.78 10.05
CA GLY A 16 -20.94 -2.97 9.01
C GLY A 16 -20.88 -1.47 9.33
N GLU A 17 -20.95 -1.09 10.62
CA GLU A 17 -20.73 0.29 11.04
C GLU A 17 -19.28 0.70 10.79
N VAL A 18 -18.30 -0.13 11.18
CA VAL A 18 -16.87 0.16 10.96
C VAL A 18 -16.55 0.37 9.47
N LEU A 19 -17.13 -0.44 8.58
CA LEU A 19 -16.95 -0.26 7.14
C LEU A 19 -17.56 1.06 6.63
N ARG A 20 -18.74 1.45 7.11
CA ARG A 20 -19.35 2.77 6.78
C ARG A 20 -18.51 3.93 7.31
N ASP A 21 -18.04 3.81 8.55
CA ASP A 21 -17.17 4.79 9.22
C ASP A 21 -15.85 4.96 8.45
N THR A 22 -15.30 3.86 7.90
CA THR A 22 -14.09 3.91 7.07
C THR A 22 -14.33 4.72 5.78
N VAL A 23 -15.45 4.53 5.11
CA VAL A 23 -15.81 5.31 3.91
C VAL A 23 -16.05 6.79 4.26
N GLU A 24 -16.67 7.09 5.40
CA GLU A 24 -16.84 8.46 5.88
C GLU A 24 -15.50 9.12 6.21
N ALA A 25 -14.60 8.41 6.88
CA ALA A 25 -13.26 8.88 7.18
C ALA A 25 -12.46 9.26 5.91
N ILE A 26 -12.63 8.51 4.81
CA ILE A 26 -12.02 8.83 3.51
C ILE A 26 -12.61 10.12 2.94
N ALA A 27 -13.92 10.32 3.02
CA ALA A 27 -14.56 11.55 2.56
C ALA A 27 -14.08 12.77 3.39
N VAL A 28 -13.97 12.62 4.71
CA VAL A 28 -13.42 13.67 5.58
C VAL A 28 -11.93 13.94 5.29
N ALA A 29 -11.16 12.91 4.92
CA ALA A 29 -9.77 13.10 4.50
C ALA A 29 -9.67 13.91 3.18
N GLU A 30 -10.58 13.70 2.24
CA GLU A 30 -10.70 14.54 1.04
C GLU A 30 -10.99 16.01 1.39
N GLU A 31 -11.92 16.26 2.30
CA GLU A 31 -12.26 17.60 2.77
C GLU A 31 -11.09 18.26 3.50
N ALA A 32 -10.35 17.48 4.29
CA ALA A 32 -9.18 17.92 5.04
C ALA A 32 -7.91 18.16 4.19
N GLY A 33 -7.96 17.83 2.88
CA GLY A 33 -6.90 18.12 1.92
C GLY A 33 -5.78 17.10 1.85
N PHE A 34 -6.04 15.84 2.23
CA PHE A 34 -5.12 14.72 1.98
C PHE A 34 -5.13 14.34 0.50
N ASP A 35 -3.98 13.85 0.01
CA ASP A 35 -3.80 13.46 -1.38
C ASP A 35 -4.45 12.11 -1.68
N ASP A 36 -4.39 11.18 -0.71
CA ASP A 36 -4.92 9.83 -0.86
C ASP A 36 -5.34 9.19 0.47
N ALA A 37 -6.10 8.10 0.34
CA ALA A 37 -6.50 7.24 1.44
C ALA A 37 -6.18 5.78 1.08
N TRP A 38 -5.64 5.02 2.04
CA TRP A 38 -5.21 3.65 1.83
C TRP A 38 -5.97 2.71 2.78
N ILE A 39 -6.45 1.60 2.24
CA ILE A 39 -7.30 0.65 2.96
C ILE A 39 -6.56 -0.67 3.13
N ALA A 40 -6.49 -1.18 4.36
CA ALA A 40 -5.95 -2.51 4.64
C ALA A 40 -6.96 -3.62 4.31
N GLU A 41 -6.45 -4.81 4.03
CA GLU A 41 -7.22 -6.04 3.84
C GLU A 41 -6.84 -7.06 4.92
N HIS A 42 -7.84 -7.55 5.64
CA HIS A 42 -7.68 -8.59 6.65
C HIS A 42 -8.81 -9.60 6.57
N HIS A 43 -8.47 -10.87 6.71
CA HIS A 43 -9.42 -11.97 6.68
C HIS A 43 -9.47 -12.67 8.03
N PHE A 44 -10.65 -13.13 8.44
CA PHE A 44 -10.88 -14.02 9.59
C PHE A 44 -10.33 -13.54 10.94
N MET A 45 -10.12 -12.23 11.11
CA MET A 45 -9.62 -11.64 12.35
C MET A 45 -10.36 -10.36 12.71
N SER A 46 -10.44 -10.07 14.01
CA SER A 46 -11.08 -8.84 14.51
C SER A 46 -10.20 -7.60 14.44
N TYR A 47 -8.95 -7.74 14.05
CA TYR A 47 -7.99 -6.63 13.94
C TYR A 47 -8.44 -5.58 12.92
N GLY A 48 -8.87 -6.03 11.74
CA GLY A 48 -9.48 -5.21 10.72
C GLY A 48 -10.64 -5.98 10.08
N VAL A 49 -11.76 -5.31 9.85
CA VAL A 49 -13.00 -5.97 9.38
C VAL A 49 -13.22 -5.86 7.87
N CYS A 50 -12.22 -5.38 7.13
CA CYS A 50 -12.31 -5.24 5.67
C CYS A 50 -11.68 -6.46 4.96
N PRO A 51 -12.49 -7.40 4.41
CA PRO A 51 -11.96 -8.59 3.74
C PRO A 51 -11.64 -8.37 2.25
N SER A 52 -11.93 -7.17 1.72
CA SER A 52 -11.59 -6.79 0.35
C SER A 52 -11.34 -5.29 0.26
N ALA A 53 -10.06 -4.91 0.31
CA ALA A 53 -9.65 -3.52 0.19
C ALA A 53 -10.07 -2.91 -1.16
N ALA A 54 -9.98 -3.68 -2.25
CA ALA A 54 -10.39 -3.23 -3.58
C ALA A 54 -11.91 -2.94 -3.66
N THR A 55 -12.75 -3.79 -3.07
CA THR A 55 -14.21 -3.56 -3.03
C THR A 55 -14.54 -2.30 -2.25
N LEU A 56 -13.93 -2.12 -1.05
CA LEU A 56 -14.19 -0.93 -0.23
C LEU A 56 -13.63 0.35 -0.90
N ALA A 57 -12.49 0.24 -1.60
CA ALA A 57 -11.94 1.33 -2.40
C ALA A 57 -12.91 1.78 -3.50
N GLY A 58 -13.61 0.85 -4.17
CA GLY A 58 -14.64 1.18 -5.15
C GLY A 58 -15.79 1.98 -4.55
N VAL A 59 -16.25 1.63 -3.35
CA VAL A 59 -17.28 2.40 -2.62
C VAL A 59 -16.77 3.79 -2.26
N ALA A 60 -15.53 3.90 -1.76
CA ALA A 60 -14.92 5.18 -1.39
C ALA A 60 -14.70 6.10 -2.61
N LEU A 61 -14.20 5.54 -3.73
CA LEU A 61 -14.04 6.28 -4.99
C LEU A 61 -15.36 6.83 -5.53
N GLY A 62 -16.46 6.08 -5.35
CA GLY A 62 -17.81 6.53 -5.73
C GLY A 62 -18.38 7.61 -4.81
N ARG A 63 -17.85 7.78 -3.59
CA ARG A 63 -18.26 8.80 -2.60
C ARG A 63 -17.40 10.06 -2.64
N THR A 64 -16.28 10.02 -3.32
CA THR A 64 -15.28 11.10 -3.38
C THR A 64 -15.05 11.54 -4.82
N SER A 65 -14.43 12.68 -5.01
CA SER A 65 -14.24 13.29 -6.34
C SER A 65 -12.78 13.62 -6.68
N ARG A 66 -11.90 13.78 -5.69
CA ARG A 66 -10.51 14.23 -5.86
C ARG A 66 -9.48 13.28 -5.24
N ILE A 67 -9.73 12.82 -4.01
CA ILE A 67 -8.78 12.00 -3.26
C ILE A 67 -8.46 10.70 -4.00
N GLY A 68 -7.20 10.33 -4.06
CA GLY A 68 -6.78 9.01 -4.49
C GLY A 68 -7.19 7.95 -3.46
N VAL A 69 -7.52 6.74 -3.91
CA VAL A 69 -7.78 5.62 -2.98
C VAL A 69 -6.90 4.43 -3.35
N GLY A 70 -6.14 3.94 -2.37
CA GLY A 70 -5.25 2.81 -2.55
C GLY A 70 -5.55 1.63 -1.64
N THR A 71 -4.99 0.47 -1.98
CA THR A 71 -5.00 -0.71 -1.10
C THR A 71 -3.64 -0.84 -0.38
N ALA A 72 -3.66 -1.07 0.93
CA ALA A 72 -2.46 -1.25 1.75
C ALA A 72 -2.59 -2.45 2.70
N VAL A 73 -2.72 -3.64 2.15
CA VAL A 73 -2.58 -4.05 0.74
C VAL A 73 -3.70 -5.00 0.34
N SER A 74 -3.89 -5.24 -0.96
CA SER A 74 -4.61 -6.43 -1.43
C SER A 74 -3.70 -7.66 -1.32
N VAL A 75 -4.18 -8.74 -0.69
CA VAL A 75 -3.39 -9.94 -0.44
C VAL A 75 -3.32 -10.80 -1.71
N LEU A 76 -2.14 -10.84 -2.35
CA LEU A 76 -1.98 -11.49 -3.64
C LEU A 76 -1.89 -13.02 -3.55
N SER A 77 -1.47 -13.59 -2.41
CA SER A 77 -1.40 -15.04 -2.23
C SER A 77 -2.76 -15.72 -2.11
N THR A 78 -3.83 -14.98 -1.82
CA THR A 78 -5.18 -15.53 -1.62
C THR A 78 -6.05 -15.54 -2.86
N ARG A 79 -5.61 -14.92 -3.98
CA ARG A 79 -6.43 -14.72 -5.18
C ARG A 79 -5.66 -14.93 -6.48
N HIS A 80 -6.38 -15.03 -7.59
CA HIS A 80 -5.75 -15.08 -8.90
C HIS A 80 -5.24 -13.68 -9.31
N PRO A 81 -3.97 -13.52 -9.77
CA PRO A 81 -3.42 -12.22 -10.12
C PRO A 81 -4.19 -11.48 -11.23
N VAL A 82 -4.69 -12.21 -12.23
CA VAL A 82 -5.47 -11.62 -13.33
C VAL A 82 -6.81 -11.08 -12.82
N ASP A 83 -7.51 -11.80 -11.93
CA ASP A 83 -8.75 -11.31 -11.31
C ASP A 83 -8.53 -9.99 -10.56
N LEU A 84 -7.44 -9.88 -9.81
CA LEU A 84 -7.07 -8.63 -9.13
C LEU A 84 -6.72 -7.51 -10.13
N ALA A 85 -6.06 -7.85 -11.25
CA ALA A 85 -5.74 -6.89 -12.30
C ALA A 85 -7.01 -6.33 -12.96
N GLU A 86 -8.02 -7.18 -13.25
CA GLU A 86 -9.30 -6.75 -13.81
C GLU A 86 -10.07 -5.83 -12.83
N GLN A 87 -10.09 -6.16 -11.54
CA GLN A 87 -10.68 -5.29 -10.51
C GLN A 87 -9.97 -3.94 -10.45
N ALA A 88 -8.63 -3.93 -10.46
CA ALA A 88 -7.83 -2.71 -10.45
C ALA A 88 -8.07 -1.86 -11.71
N ALA A 89 -8.18 -2.50 -12.87
CA ALA A 89 -8.48 -1.83 -14.13
C ALA A 89 -9.86 -1.14 -14.11
N ILE A 90 -10.88 -1.77 -13.56
CA ILE A 90 -12.21 -1.17 -13.38
C ILE A 90 -12.10 0.06 -12.47
N LEU A 91 -11.47 -0.09 -11.30
CA LEU A 91 -11.36 0.99 -10.32
C LEU A 91 -10.60 2.19 -10.88
N ASP A 92 -9.50 1.96 -11.60
CA ASP A 92 -8.71 2.99 -12.26
C ASP A 92 -9.55 3.74 -13.31
N ARG A 93 -10.19 3.01 -14.22
CA ARG A 93 -10.97 3.60 -15.31
C ARG A 93 -12.18 4.38 -14.84
N VAL A 94 -12.96 3.82 -13.91
CA VAL A 94 -14.18 4.45 -13.39
C VAL A 94 -13.86 5.67 -12.54
N SER A 95 -12.74 5.65 -11.82
CA SER A 95 -12.33 6.77 -10.97
C SER A 95 -11.57 7.88 -11.73
N GLY A 96 -11.21 7.67 -12.99
CA GLY A 96 -10.38 8.63 -13.75
C GLY A 96 -8.93 8.66 -13.27
N GLY A 97 -8.35 7.50 -12.93
CA GLY A 97 -6.94 7.38 -12.52
C GLY A 97 -6.67 7.65 -11.04
N ARG A 98 -7.71 7.67 -10.19
CA ARG A 98 -7.55 7.91 -8.73
C ARG A 98 -7.28 6.63 -7.92
N PHE A 99 -7.26 5.46 -8.55
CA PHE A 99 -6.99 4.20 -7.84
C PHE A 99 -5.51 3.85 -7.84
N THR A 100 -5.00 3.39 -6.71
CA THR A 100 -3.63 2.85 -6.56
C THR A 100 -3.68 1.43 -6.01
N LEU A 101 -3.11 0.48 -6.74
CA LEU A 101 -3.05 -0.90 -6.30
C LEU A 101 -1.80 -1.14 -5.45
N GLY A 102 -1.97 -1.34 -4.15
CA GLY A 102 -0.93 -1.89 -3.28
C GLY A 102 -1.15 -3.38 -3.08
N VAL A 103 -0.09 -4.18 -3.19
CA VAL A 103 -0.14 -5.64 -3.05
C VAL A 103 0.85 -6.14 -2.02
N GLY A 104 0.51 -7.23 -1.37
CA GLY A 104 1.38 -7.91 -0.43
C GLY A 104 1.22 -9.43 -0.50
N ARG A 105 2.21 -10.12 0.04
CA ARG A 105 2.18 -11.59 0.08
C ARG A 105 1.08 -12.13 1.00
N GLY A 106 0.73 -11.39 2.05
CA GLY A 106 -0.12 -11.87 3.13
C GLY A 106 0.68 -12.66 4.17
N GLY A 107 0.00 -13.35 5.08
CA GLY A 107 0.70 -14.02 6.17
C GLY A 107 -0.08 -15.04 6.99
N PRO A 108 -1.37 -14.84 7.34
CA PRO A 108 -2.07 -15.81 8.17
C PRO A 108 -2.28 -17.15 7.47
N TRP A 109 -2.07 -18.25 8.21
CA TRP A 109 -2.28 -19.61 7.69
C TRP A 109 -3.73 -19.85 7.26
N VAL A 110 -4.68 -19.30 8.01
CA VAL A 110 -6.12 -19.47 7.77
C VAL A 110 -6.55 -18.96 6.40
N ASP A 111 -5.92 -17.87 5.91
CA ASP A 111 -6.22 -17.32 4.60
C ASP A 111 -5.89 -18.32 3.50
N LEU A 112 -4.73 -18.99 3.61
CA LEU A 112 -4.26 -19.95 2.61
C LEU A 112 -5.13 -21.21 2.59
N GLU A 113 -5.60 -21.67 3.75
CA GLU A 113 -6.50 -22.84 3.85
C GLU A 113 -7.88 -22.53 3.30
N VAL A 114 -8.50 -21.43 3.75
CA VAL A 114 -9.87 -21.08 3.35
C VAL A 114 -9.97 -20.76 1.87
N PHE A 115 -8.98 -20.05 1.31
CA PHE A 115 -8.95 -19.74 -0.12
C PHE A 115 -8.34 -20.85 -0.97
N GLY A 116 -7.85 -21.93 -0.37
CA GLY A 116 -7.34 -23.12 -1.07
C GLY A 116 -6.09 -22.87 -1.92
N THR A 117 -5.31 -21.81 -1.61
CA THR A 117 -4.14 -21.45 -2.40
C THR A 117 -2.88 -22.21 -1.99
N GLY A 118 -2.83 -22.74 -0.77
CA GLY A 118 -1.78 -23.58 -0.26
C GLY A 118 -0.47 -22.88 0.11
N LEU A 119 0.33 -23.57 0.93
CA LEU A 119 1.58 -23.08 1.47
C LEU A 119 2.65 -22.87 0.38
N GLU A 120 2.75 -23.78 -0.58
CA GLU A 120 3.75 -23.71 -1.66
C GLU A 120 3.64 -22.42 -2.47
N ARG A 121 2.40 -22.03 -2.82
CA ARG A 121 2.17 -20.77 -3.53
C ARG A 121 2.55 -19.57 -2.67
N PHE A 122 2.28 -19.60 -1.37
CA PHE A 122 2.69 -18.55 -0.44
C PHE A 122 4.21 -18.44 -0.34
N GLU A 123 4.93 -19.55 -0.22
CA GLU A 123 6.38 -19.57 -0.02
C GLU A 123 7.15 -19.21 -1.30
N ARG A 124 6.75 -19.78 -2.46
CA ARG A 124 7.50 -19.71 -3.71
C ARG A 124 6.78 -18.96 -4.84
N GLY A 125 5.44 -18.89 -4.77
CA GLY A 125 4.63 -18.36 -5.88
C GLY A 125 4.42 -16.85 -5.88
N PHE A 126 4.90 -16.09 -4.88
CA PHE A 126 4.65 -14.65 -4.83
C PHE A 126 5.33 -13.90 -5.99
N GLY A 127 6.55 -14.29 -6.37
CA GLY A 127 7.24 -13.70 -7.52
C GLY A 127 6.46 -13.92 -8.83
N GLU A 128 6.05 -15.16 -9.12
CA GLU A 128 5.24 -15.50 -10.30
C GLU A 128 3.88 -14.78 -10.29
N SER A 129 3.23 -14.70 -9.12
CA SER A 129 1.98 -13.96 -8.95
C SER A 129 2.14 -12.47 -9.27
N LEU A 130 3.24 -11.87 -8.83
CA LEU A 130 3.54 -10.46 -9.07
C LEU A 130 3.87 -10.20 -10.55
N ASP A 131 4.62 -11.09 -11.20
CA ASP A 131 4.92 -10.99 -12.63
C ASP A 131 3.65 -11.08 -13.47
N LEU A 132 2.77 -12.04 -13.16
CA LEU A 132 1.50 -12.22 -13.85
C LEU A 132 0.57 -11.02 -13.65
N LEU A 133 0.52 -10.47 -12.43
CA LEU A 133 -0.22 -9.25 -12.14
C LEU A 133 0.29 -8.07 -12.97
N CYS A 134 1.61 -7.83 -12.98
CA CYS A 134 2.22 -6.76 -13.76
C CYS A 134 1.95 -6.93 -15.26
N ALA A 135 2.09 -8.14 -15.79
CA ALA A 135 1.78 -8.43 -17.18
C ALA A 135 0.32 -8.13 -17.52
N ALA A 136 -0.62 -8.50 -16.66
CA ALA A 136 -2.04 -8.21 -16.85
C ALA A 136 -2.35 -6.69 -16.75
N LEU A 137 -1.60 -5.94 -15.95
CA LEU A 137 -1.78 -4.49 -15.78
C LEU A 137 -1.08 -3.64 -16.86
N ASP A 138 -0.14 -4.20 -17.62
CA ASP A 138 0.63 -3.46 -18.65
C ASP A 138 0.21 -3.81 -20.07
N ALA A 139 -0.17 -5.06 -20.33
CA ALA A 139 -0.46 -5.59 -21.64
C ALA A 139 -1.95 -5.70 -21.93
N GLY A 140 -2.34 -5.57 -23.22
CA GLY A 140 -3.71 -5.87 -23.67
C GLY A 140 -4.02 -7.37 -23.76
N THR A 141 -3.01 -8.24 -23.61
CA THR A 141 -3.12 -9.71 -23.67
C THR A 141 -2.17 -10.32 -22.65
N VAL A 142 -2.66 -11.31 -21.91
CA VAL A 142 -1.89 -12.02 -20.88
C VAL A 142 -1.93 -13.53 -21.08
N SER A 143 -0.84 -14.22 -20.80
CA SER A 143 -0.73 -15.69 -20.75
C SER A 143 0.19 -16.09 -19.61
N ALA A 144 0.15 -17.36 -19.23
CA ALA A 144 1.06 -17.90 -18.22
C ALA A 144 1.50 -19.32 -18.59
N GLU A 145 2.79 -19.60 -18.38
CA GLU A 145 3.41 -20.94 -18.50
C GLU A 145 4.31 -21.23 -17.30
N GLY A 146 3.87 -20.78 -16.11
CA GLY A 146 4.59 -20.91 -14.86
C GLY A 146 4.29 -22.20 -14.10
N GLU A 147 4.82 -22.26 -12.88
CA GLU A 147 4.58 -23.36 -11.95
C GLU A 147 3.16 -23.31 -11.37
N PHE A 148 2.69 -22.12 -10.97
CA PHE A 148 1.43 -21.91 -10.30
C PHE A 148 0.30 -21.47 -11.23
N PHE A 149 0.65 -20.87 -12.38
CA PHE A 149 -0.34 -20.40 -13.35
C PHE A 149 0.02 -20.91 -14.75
N ARG A 150 -0.99 -21.48 -15.43
CA ARG A 150 -0.81 -21.95 -16.81
C ARG A 150 -2.09 -21.78 -17.61
N PHE A 151 -2.07 -20.89 -18.60
CA PHE A 151 -3.17 -20.68 -19.54
C PHE A 151 -2.69 -20.02 -20.82
N ARG A 152 -3.47 -20.21 -21.90
CA ARG A 152 -3.22 -19.65 -23.22
C ARG A 152 -3.46 -18.14 -23.22
N PRO A 153 -2.93 -17.38 -24.21
CA PRO A 153 -3.16 -15.94 -24.34
C PRO A 153 -4.64 -15.58 -24.34
N VAL A 154 -5.01 -14.62 -23.47
CA VAL A 154 -6.36 -14.05 -23.37
C VAL A 154 -6.27 -12.53 -23.34
N PRO A 155 -7.25 -11.78 -23.93
CA PRO A 155 -7.28 -10.33 -23.81
C PRO A 155 -7.66 -9.92 -22.39
N VAL A 156 -7.04 -8.85 -21.90
CA VAL A 156 -7.42 -8.16 -20.65
C VAL A 156 -8.36 -7.01 -21.01
N VAL A 157 -9.59 -7.04 -20.47
CA VAL A 157 -10.65 -6.06 -20.77
C VAL A 157 -11.31 -5.61 -19.48
N PRO A 158 -11.29 -4.29 -19.17
CA PRO A 158 -10.63 -3.21 -19.89
C PRO A 158 -9.10 -3.26 -19.73
N PRO A 159 -8.32 -2.78 -20.70
CA PRO A 159 -6.88 -2.65 -20.53
C PRO A 159 -6.58 -1.55 -19.50
N ALA A 160 -5.59 -1.78 -18.66
CA ALA A 160 -5.09 -0.82 -17.69
C ALA A 160 -3.58 -0.61 -17.88
N ARG A 161 -3.08 0.51 -17.33
CA ARG A 161 -1.65 0.75 -17.18
C ARG A 161 -1.41 1.22 -15.76
N LEU A 162 -1.28 0.26 -14.85
CA LEU A 162 -1.06 0.49 -13.44
C LEU A 162 0.26 -0.14 -13.01
N ARG A 163 0.98 0.56 -12.13
CA ARG A 163 2.16 0.02 -11.46
C ARG A 163 1.79 -0.27 -10.00
N PRO A 164 1.75 -1.53 -9.58
CA PRO A 164 1.41 -1.86 -8.20
C PRO A 164 2.52 -1.41 -7.24
N VAL A 165 2.12 -1.01 -6.03
CA VAL A 165 3.01 -0.74 -4.91
C VAL A 165 3.15 -2.03 -4.09
N VAL A 166 4.38 -2.48 -3.80
CA VAL A 166 4.63 -3.77 -3.15
C VAL A 166 4.94 -3.59 -1.68
N ALA A 167 4.18 -4.22 -0.79
CA ALA A 167 4.51 -4.24 0.63
C ALA A 167 5.79 -5.03 0.88
N CYS A 168 6.80 -4.36 1.39
CA CYS A 168 8.11 -4.92 1.67
C CYS A 168 8.36 -4.97 3.18
N THR A 169 8.50 -6.18 3.72
CA THR A 169 8.78 -6.48 5.13
C THR A 169 10.04 -7.32 5.32
N SER A 170 10.71 -7.69 4.23
CA SER A 170 11.90 -8.56 4.25
C SER A 170 12.80 -8.29 3.04
N ALA A 171 14.08 -8.65 3.16
CA ALA A 171 15.05 -8.50 2.07
C ALA A 171 14.61 -9.17 0.75
N PRO A 172 14.03 -10.39 0.74
CA PRO A 172 13.53 -11.00 -0.49
C PRO A 172 12.41 -10.18 -1.17
N THR A 173 11.48 -9.59 -0.41
CA THR A 173 10.42 -8.76 -1.01
C THR A 173 10.94 -7.43 -1.52
N VAL A 174 11.98 -6.86 -0.88
CA VAL A 174 12.68 -5.68 -1.39
C VAL A 174 13.36 -5.98 -2.73
N ALA A 175 14.07 -7.11 -2.83
CA ALA A 175 14.72 -7.54 -4.07
C ALA A 175 13.69 -7.74 -5.20
N LEU A 176 12.60 -8.45 -4.93
CA LEU A 176 11.51 -8.67 -5.90
C LEU A 176 10.93 -7.35 -6.43
N ALA A 177 10.70 -6.36 -5.57
CA ALA A 177 10.22 -5.04 -5.98
C ALA A 177 11.27 -4.29 -6.81
N ALA A 178 12.54 -4.32 -6.39
CA ALA A 178 13.64 -3.63 -7.05
C ALA A 178 13.91 -4.17 -8.46
N GLU A 179 13.98 -5.49 -8.63
CA GLU A 179 14.18 -6.16 -9.93
C GLU A 179 13.11 -5.78 -10.96
N ARG A 180 11.90 -5.47 -10.49
CA ARG A 180 10.76 -5.07 -11.33
C ARG A 180 10.58 -3.55 -11.43
N GLY A 181 11.42 -2.79 -10.73
CA GLY A 181 11.31 -1.33 -10.65
C GLY A 181 10.01 -0.86 -9.99
N LEU A 182 9.39 -1.66 -9.13
CA LEU A 182 8.11 -1.34 -8.49
C LEU A 182 8.33 -0.55 -7.18
N PRO A 183 7.48 0.45 -6.87
CA PRO A 183 7.57 1.15 -5.61
C PRO A 183 7.26 0.24 -4.42
N MET A 184 7.89 0.54 -3.28
CA MET A 184 7.67 -0.19 -2.02
C MET A 184 6.65 0.53 -1.14
N LEU A 185 5.83 -0.25 -0.42
CA LEU A 185 5.12 0.18 0.78
C LEU A 185 5.86 -0.35 2.01
N LEU A 186 6.39 0.55 2.83
CA LEU A 186 7.15 0.24 4.04
C LEU A 186 6.25 0.35 5.28
N GLY A 187 6.24 -0.70 6.09
CA GLY A 187 5.33 -0.84 7.23
C GLY A 187 5.59 0.16 8.37
N MET A 188 4.61 0.29 9.25
CA MET A 188 4.69 1.14 10.45
C MET A 188 5.39 0.46 11.65
N HIS A 189 5.81 -0.80 11.51
CA HIS A 189 6.43 -1.56 12.61
C HIS A 189 7.94 -1.40 12.69
N ILE A 190 8.50 -0.56 11.84
CA ILE A 190 9.94 -0.31 11.68
C ILE A 190 10.25 1.18 11.81
N GLY A 191 11.45 1.49 12.31
CA GLY A 191 11.93 2.86 12.45
C GLY A 191 12.61 3.42 11.19
N ASP A 192 12.98 4.69 11.23
CA ASP A 192 13.60 5.39 10.10
C ASP A 192 14.93 4.75 9.64
N ALA A 193 15.74 4.24 10.58
CA ALA A 193 17.01 3.59 10.26
C ALA A 193 16.79 2.31 9.41
N GLU A 194 15.80 1.51 9.77
CA GLU A 194 15.46 0.28 9.05
C GLU A 194 14.82 0.60 7.69
N ARG A 195 13.90 1.58 7.62
CA ARG A 195 13.35 2.08 6.35
C ARG A 195 14.45 2.54 5.40
N ALA A 196 15.40 3.36 5.90
CA ALA A 196 16.54 3.82 5.12
C ALA A 196 17.42 2.66 4.65
N ALA A 197 17.63 1.63 5.47
CA ALA A 197 18.36 0.42 5.08
C ALA A 197 17.62 -0.34 3.94
N MET A 198 16.31 -0.51 4.03
CA MET A 198 15.50 -1.16 2.97
C MET A 198 15.55 -0.37 1.66
N ILE A 199 15.47 0.95 1.71
CA ILE A 199 15.58 1.82 0.53
C ILE A 199 16.97 1.72 -0.10
N ARG A 200 18.05 1.69 0.69
CA ARG A 200 19.39 1.43 0.17
C ARG A 200 19.51 0.07 -0.50
N SER A 201 18.98 -0.99 0.13
CA SER A 201 18.97 -2.34 -0.45
C SER A 201 18.21 -2.38 -1.78
N TYR A 202 17.09 -1.66 -1.87
CA TYR A 202 16.33 -1.51 -3.11
C TYR A 202 17.19 -0.87 -4.22
N ARG A 203 17.87 0.24 -3.95
CA ARG A 203 18.72 0.93 -4.93
C ARG A 203 19.83 0.02 -5.44
N THR A 204 20.56 -0.65 -4.54
CA THR A 204 21.60 -1.60 -4.92
C THR A 204 21.08 -2.74 -5.81
N ALA A 205 19.91 -3.31 -5.49
CA ALA A 205 19.31 -4.37 -6.29
C ALA A 205 18.83 -3.87 -7.67
N SER A 206 18.28 -2.66 -7.74
CA SER A 206 17.86 -2.03 -9.02
C SER A 206 19.03 -1.75 -9.96
N GLU A 207 20.16 -1.31 -9.44
CA GLU A 207 21.38 -1.06 -10.21
C GLU A 207 21.93 -2.35 -10.83
N GLY A 208 21.93 -3.46 -10.06
CA GLY A 208 22.32 -4.78 -10.53
C GLY A 208 21.44 -5.29 -11.69
N ALA A 209 20.13 -5.17 -11.54
CA ALA A 209 19.17 -5.57 -12.58
C ALA A 209 19.25 -4.72 -13.86
N GLY A 210 19.60 -3.44 -13.74
CA GLY A 210 19.81 -2.53 -14.88
C GLY A 210 21.05 -2.86 -15.71
N GLY A 211 22.10 -3.36 -15.07
CA GLY A 211 23.35 -3.80 -15.71
C GLY A 211 23.15 -5.02 -16.61
N GLU A 212 22.40 -6.00 -16.14
CA GLU A 212 22.13 -7.23 -16.90
C GLU A 212 21.23 -6.99 -18.14
N ARG A 213 20.27 -6.07 -18.05
CA ARG A 213 19.41 -5.70 -19.19
C ARG A 213 20.14 -4.94 -20.30
N ARG A 214 21.22 -4.23 -19.99
CA ARG A 214 22.06 -3.52 -20.99
C ARG A 214 23.06 -4.45 -21.69
N GLY A 215 23.53 -5.49 -21.03
CA GLY A 215 24.47 -6.47 -21.60
C GLY A 215 23.86 -7.47 -22.61
N GLY A 216 22.52 -7.62 -22.64
CA GLY A 216 21.83 -8.58 -23.50
C GLY A 216 21.33 -8.04 -24.85
N ARG A 217 21.62 -6.79 -25.23
CA ARG A 217 21.10 -6.14 -26.46
C ARG A 217 22.08 -5.99 -27.60
N ASP A 218 23.29 -6.48 -27.50
CA ASP A 218 24.28 -6.50 -28.63
C ASP A 218 24.32 -7.88 -29.28
N GLY A 219 23.40 -8.15 -30.18
CA GLY A 219 23.42 -9.36 -31.00
C GLY A 219 22.14 -9.53 -31.81
N GLY A 220 22.03 -8.87 -32.96
CA GLY A 220 20.99 -9.19 -33.93
C GLY A 220 20.63 -8.07 -34.90
N LEU A 221 21.46 -7.87 -35.90
CA LEU A 221 21.10 -7.13 -37.12
C LEU A 221 20.08 -7.92 -37.94
N GLY A 222 18.92 -7.32 -38.21
CA GLY A 222 17.94 -7.83 -39.15
C GLY A 222 17.18 -6.67 -39.77
N ASN A 223 17.57 -6.30 -41.00
CA ASN A 223 16.85 -5.36 -41.87
C ASN A 223 15.47 -5.91 -42.24
N GLY A 224 14.47 -5.05 -42.20
CA GLY A 224 13.13 -5.31 -42.72
C GLY A 224 12.43 -4.00 -43.04
N ASP A 225 12.45 -3.60 -44.30
CA ASP A 225 11.68 -2.47 -44.85
C ASP A 225 10.16 -2.73 -44.76
N GLY A 226 9.36 -1.71 -44.45
CA GLY A 226 7.92 -1.81 -44.47
C GLY A 226 7.20 -0.50 -44.12
N ASP A 227 6.93 0.26 -45.16
CA ASP A 227 5.82 1.22 -45.43
C ASP A 227 5.16 2.07 -44.36
N PRO A 228 5.07 3.39 -44.54
CA PRO A 228 4.38 4.33 -43.64
C PRO A 228 2.90 4.54 -44.01
N GLY A 229 1.98 4.05 -43.19
CA GLY A 229 0.54 4.27 -43.29
C GLY A 229 0.02 5.32 -42.27
N GLU A 230 -0.60 6.30 -42.82
CA GLU A 230 -1.33 7.49 -42.42
C GLU A 230 -1.84 7.61 -40.95
N GLY A 231 -1.68 8.85 -40.44
CA GLY A 231 -2.10 9.33 -39.15
C GLY A 231 -3.62 9.40 -38.92
N ARG A 232 -3.99 9.27 -37.67
CA ARG A 232 -5.20 9.87 -37.11
C ARG A 232 -4.88 10.56 -35.78
N ASP A 233 -5.08 11.84 -35.81
CA ASP A 233 -5.04 12.81 -34.75
C ASP A 233 -6.08 12.47 -33.65
N VAL A 234 -5.66 12.32 -32.40
CA VAL A 234 -6.54 12.26 -31.23
C VAL A 234 -5.98 13.21 -30.18
N GLY A 235 -6.75 14.21 -29.86
CA GLY A 235 -6.45 15.35 -29.01
C GLY A 235 -6.04 15.03 -27.56
N PRO A 236 -5.52 16.04 -26.84
CA PRO A 236 -4.86 15.87 -25.54
C PRO A 236 -5.85 15.84 -24.39
N GLY A 237 -5.79 14.80 -23.58
CA GLY A 237 -6.57 14.72 -22.35
C GLY A 237 -6.04 13.63 -21.42
N GLY A 238 -5.42 14.07 -20.31
CA GLY A 238 -5.08 13.19 -19.21
C GLY A 238 -3.59 13.22 -18.84
N GLY A 239 -3.24 14.01 -17.82
CA GLY A 239 -1.90 14.07 -17.25
C GLY A 239 -1.47 12.76 -16.63
N GLY A 240 -0.86 11.89 -17.42
CA GLY A 240 -0.09 10.75 -16.95
C GLY A 240 1.17 11.27 -16.25
N ARG A 241 1.44 10.81 -15.03
CA ARG A 241 2.73 10.99 -14.38
C ARG A 241 3.76 10.17 -15.16
N ASP A 242 4.49 10.83 -16.07
CA ASP A 242 5.56 10.22 -16.82
C ASP A 242 6.68 9.76 -15.87
N GLY A 243 6.78 8.46 -15.66
CA GLY A 243 7.93 7.81 -15.05
C GLY A 243 9.07 7.74 -16.06
N GLY A 244 9.87 8.81 -16.19
CA GLY A 244 11.07 8.81 -17.03
C GLY A 244 12.08 7.76 -16.56
N ALA A 245 12.46 6.87 -17.45
CA ALA A 245 13.58 5.95 -17.28
C ALA A 245 14.91 6.71 -17.35
N GLY A 246 15.33 7.26 -16.22
CA GLY A 246 16.64 7.86 -16.00
C GLY A 246 17.07 7.53 -14.57
N GLY A 247 18.27 6.99 -14.41
CA GLY A 247 18.82 6.61 -13.10
C GLY A 247 18.76 7.81 -12.14
N ASP A 248 18.21 7.58 -10.94
CA ASP A 248 17.98 8.48 -9.80
C ASP A 248 16.56 8.98 -9.55
N ALA A 249 15.58 8.64 -10.36
CA ALA A 249 14.20 8.97 -10.07
C ALA A 249 13.67 8.11 -8.90
N ASP A 250 13.15 8.76 -7.85
CA ASP A 250 12.42 8.09 -6.77
C ASP A 250 11.24 7.29 -7.37
N PRO A 251 11.20 5.97 -7.22
CA PRO A 251 10.11 5.15 -7.76
C PRO A 251 8.76 5.42 -7.08
N GLY A 252 8.69 6.35 -6.14
CA GLY A 252 7.46 6.69 -5.41
C GLY A 252 7.19 5.75 -4.23
N HIS A 253 8.23 5.42 -3.46
CA HIS A 253 8.06 4.63 -2.23
C HIS A 253 7.10 5.29 -1.25
N VAL A 254 6.30 4.48 -0.57
CA VAL A 254 5.31 4.90 0.42
C VAL A 254 5.71 4.39 1.80
N GLY A 255 5.68 5.24 2.81
CA GLY A 255 5.91 4.85 4.20
C GLY A 255 4.62 4.89 5.01
N ALA A 256 4.28 3.82 5.73
CA ALA A 256 3.17 3.82 6.66
C ALA A 256 3.63 4.25 8.06
N ALA A 257 2.82 5.08 8.73
CA ALA A 257 3.08 5.55 10.09
C ALA A 257 1.75 5.68 10.87
N VAL A 258 1.82 5.81 12.18
CA VAL A 258 0.66 6.24 13.00
C VAL A 258 0.61 7.76 12.99
N GLY A 259 -0.55 8.35 12.72
CA GLY A 259 -0.77 9.79 12.79
C GLY A 259 -1.82 10.15 13.84
N TYR A 260 -1.42 10.88 14.89
CA TYR A 260 -2.35 11.34 15.90
C TYR A 260 -1.94 12.69 16.48
N VAL A 261 -2.84 13.67 16.37
CA VAL A 261 -2.58 15.04 16.81
C VAL A 261 -3.49 15.43 17.97
N ALA A 262 -2.90 15.99 19.03
CA ALA A 262 -3.60 16.59 20.16
C ALA A 262 -2.99 17.95 20.51
N ASP A 263 -3.58 18.67 21.46
CA ASP A 263 -3.09 20.00 21.87
C ASP A 263 -1.66 19.94 22.44
N THR A 264 -1.33 18.83 23.12
CA THR A 264 0.02 18.55 23.62
C THR A 264 0.45 17.14 23.30
N THR A 265 1.75 16.92 23.21
CA THR A 265 2.33 15.58 22.96
C THR A 265 1.97 14.60 24.07
N GLU A 266 2.00 15.02 25.32
CA GLU A 266 1.65 14.20 26.49
C GLU A 266 0.20 13.72 26.42
N ARG A 267 -0.70 14.59 25.94
CA ARG A 267 -2.11 14.22 25.74
C ARG A 267 -2.26 13.18 24.64
N ALA A 268 -1.64 13.39 23.49
CA ALA A 268 -1.69 12.45 22.36
C ALA A 268 -1.17 11.06 22.76
N VAL A 269 -0.01 11.00 23.41
CA VAL A 269 0.61 9.75 23.86
C VAL A 269 -0.28 9.04 24.88
N ARG A 270 -0.82 9.77 25.88
CA ARG A 270 -1.71 9.20 26.88
C ARG A 270 -2.96 8.59 26.23
N GLU A 271 -3.60 9.30 25.31
CA GLU A 271 -4.80 8.84 24.63
C GLU A 271 -4.56 7.58 23.79
N LEU A 272 -3.44 7.49 23.08
CA LEU A 272 -3.09 6.28 22.32
C LEU A 272 -2.69 5.11 23.24
N ARG A 273 -1.97 5.36 24.33
CA ARG A 273 -1.65 4.33 25.34
C ARG A 273 -2.90 3.72 25.97
N GLU A 274 -3.96 4.49 26.10
CA GLU A 274 -5.24 4.02 26.62
C GLU A 274 -6.06 3.24 25.58
N ALA A 275 -6.08 3.71 24.33
CA ALA A 275 -6.96 3.21 23.29
C ALA A 275 -6.35 2.03 22.50
N MET A 276 -5.10 2.15 22.05
CA MET A 276 -4.50 1.18 21.13
C MET A 276 -4.43 -0.24 21.69
N PRO A 277 -4.09 -0.50 22.96
CA PRO A 277 -4.06 -1.87 23.49
C PRO A 277 -5.39 -2.62 23.37
N ARG A 278 -6.53 -1.91 23.38
CA ARG A 278 -7.87 -2.52 23.35
C ARG A 278 -8.14 -3.30 22.06
N TRP A 279 -7.55 -2.90 20.95
CA TRP A 279 -7.72 -3.56 19.66
C TRP A 279 -6.45 -4.25 19.19
N LEU A 280 -5.27 -3.74 19.52
CA LEU A 280 -4.00 -4.38 19.17
C LEU A 280 -3.84 -5.74 19.86
N ALA A 281 -4.22 -5.86 21.14
CA ALA A 281 -4.06 -7.10 21.86
C ALA A 281 -4.87 -8.27 21.25
N PRO A 282 -6.19 -8.15 21.01
CA PRO A 282 -6.95 -9.21 20.35
C PRO A 282 -6.53 -9.41 18.89
N GLY A 283 -6.16 -8.33 18.17
CA GLY A 283 -5.72 -8.41 16.78
C GLY A 283 -4.42 -9.21 16.63
N LEU A 284 -3.42 -8.88 17.43
CA LEU A 284 -2.15 -9.60 17.41
C LEU A 284 -2.26 -11.04 17.93
N ALA A 285 -3.18 -11.31 18.86
CA ALA A 285 -3.46 -12.67 19.31
C ALA A 285 -4.13 -13.53 18.23
N GLY A 286 -4.92 -12.91 17.34
CA GLY A 286 -5.56 -13.60 16.21
C GLY A 286 -4.64 -13.88 15.01
N HIS A 287 -3.47 -13.25 14.99
CA HIS A 287 -2.50 -13.49 13.92
C HIS A 287 -1.67 -14.74 14.20
N VAL A 288 -2.00 -15.86 13.56
CA VAL A 288 -1.23 -17.09 13.61
C VAL A 288 -0.36 -17.17 12.35
N PRO A 289 0.98 -17.19 12.47
CA PRO A 289 1.88 -17.37 11.34
C PRO A 289 1.66 -18.69 10.61
N VAL A 290 2.09 -18.75 9.35
CA VAL A 290 1.93 -19.92 8.46
C VAL A 290 2.54 -21.20 9.05
N ASP A 291 3.61 -21.10 9.85
CA ASP A 291 4.24 -22.25 10.51
C ASP A 291 3.48 -22.76 11.74
N GLY A 292 2.34 -22.14 12.07
CA GLY A 292 1.50 -22.50 13.22
C GLY A 292 2.14 -22.22 14.58
N ARG A 293 3.34 -21.66 14.61
CA ARG A 293 4.04 -21.35 15.87
C ARG A 293 3.57 -20.00 16.38
N PRO A 294 3.16 -19.88 17.64
CA PRO A 294 2.89 -18.58 18.24
C PRO A 294 4.15 -17.71 18.10
N GLY A 295 4.02 -16.59 17.42
CA GLY A 295 5.09 -15.58 17.41
C GLY A 295 5.43 -15.13 18.85
N PRO A 296 6.62 -14.53 19.06
CA PRO A 296 6.97 -13.99 20.35
C PRO A 296 5.87 -13.02 20.79
N ARG A 297 5.35 -13.18 22.01
CA ARG A 297 4.34 -12.28 22.57
C ARG A 297 4.95 -10.89 22.63
N ARG A 298 4.45 -9.97 21.81
CA ARG A 298 4.83 -8.56 21.88
C ARG A 298 4.27 -7.97 23.17
N ASP A 299 5.11 -7.26 23.89
CA ASP A 299 4.65 -6.33 24.92
C ASP A 299 3.89 -5.20 24.20
N ILE A 300 2.56 -5.18 24.36
CA ILE A 300 1.69 -4.22 23.69
C ILE A 300 1.99 -2.81 24.17
N GLY A 301 2.29 -2.63 25.46
CA GLY A 301 2.64 -1.32 26.02
C GLY A 301 3.92 -0.78 25.39
N ALA A 302 4.99 -1.55 25.40
CA ALA A 302 6.26 -1.19 24.78
C ALA A 302 6.12 -0.94 23.26
N TYR A 303 5.22 -1.69 22.60
CA TYR A 303 4.96 -1.48 21.18
C TYR A 303 4.22 -0.16 20.89
N VAL A 304 3.21 0.19 21.70
CA VAL A 304 2.52 1.48 21.61
C VAL A 304 3.48 2.63 21.89
N ASP A 305 4.37 2.48 22.89
CA ASP A 305 5.41 3.46 23.17
C ASP A 305 6.34 3.67 21.97
N PHE A 306 6.82 2.58 21.36
CA PHE A 306 7.60 2.64 20.12
C PHE A 306 6.88 3.41 19.01
N LEU A 307 5.59 3.13 18.79
CA LEU A 307 4.79 3.83 17.79
C LEU A 307 4.66 5.33 18.10
N CYS A 308 4.41 5.70 19.35
CA CYS A 308 4.32 7.10 19.77
C CYS A 308 5.65 7.85 19.64
N ASP A 309 6.77 7.20 19.93
CA ASP A 309 8.11 7.81 19.84
C ASP A 309 8.59 7.96 18.41
N THR A 310 8.22 7.01 17.55
CA THR A 310 8.77 6.89 16.19
C THR A 310 7.92 7.60 15.14
N HIS A 311 6.62 7.81 15.39
CA HIS A 311 5.67 8.32 14.40
C HIS A 311 5.15 9.73 14.70
N PRO A 312 4.41 10.36 13.76
CA PRO A 312 3.76 11.65 13.95
C PRO A 312 2.63 11.60 15.00
N VAL A 313 3.02 11.46 16.26
CA VAL A 313 2.13 11.45 17.42
C VAL A 313 2.51 12.60 18.35
N GLY A 314 1.58 13.53 18.61
CA GLY A 314 1.86 14.64 19.49
C GLY A 314 1.12 15.94 19.19
N SER A 315 1.72 17.06 19.59
CA SER A 315 1.30 18.39 19.16
C SER A 315 1.49 18.58 17.65
N PRO A 316 0.84 19.55 17.00
CA PRO A 316 1.02 19.80 15.57
C PRO A 316 2.49 20.00 15.17
N GLY A 317 3.26 20.77 15.94
CA GLY A 317 4.69 20.99 15.69
C GLY A 317 5.50 19.69 15.83
N ARG A 318 5.18 18.85 16.83
CA ARG A 318 5.84 17.54 16.99
C ARG A 318 5.53 16.59 15.84
N CYS A 319 4.29 16.57 15.36
CA CYS A 319 3.93 15.76 14.19
C CYS A 319 4.70 16.21 12.94
N ALA A 320 4.74 17.51 12.67
CA ALA A 320 5.48 18.06 11.54
C ALA A 320 6.99 17.77 11.63
N GLU A 321 7.61 17.97 12.79
CA GLU A 321 9.02 17.62 13.04
C GLU A 321 9.31 16.13 12.75
N ARG A 322 8.42 15.22 13.19
CA ARG A 322 8.59 13.78 12.95
C ARG A 322 8.51 13.43 11.47
N ILE A 323 7.55 14.02 10.73
CA ILE A 323 7.41 13.84 9.28
C ILE A 323 8.68 14.33 8.58
N ALA A 324 9.14 15.54 8.89
CA ALA A 324 10.36 16.11 8.33
C ALA A 324 11.61 15.26 8.62
N ARG A 325 11.74 14.75 9.84
CA ARG A 325 12.83 13.85 10.23
C ARG A 325 12.79 12.54 9.43
N THR A 326 11.62 11.92 9.29
CA THR A 326 11.46 10.70 8.51
C THR A 326 11.82 10.95 7.05
N ALA A 327 11.33 12.03 6.43
CA ALA A 327 11.66 12.40 5.06
C ALA A 327 13.18 12.63 4.90
N GLY A 328 13.81 13.37 5.79
CA GLY A 328 15.25 13.63 5.75
C GLY A 328 16.12 12.39 5.96
N ALA A 329 15.70 11.47 6.84
CA ALA A 329 16.45 10.25 7.14
C ALA A 329 16.32 9.16 6.06
N THR A 330 15.19 9.11 5.36
CA THR A 330 14.85 8.02 4.46
C THR A 330 14.77 8.43 2.98
N GLY A 331 14.56 9.71 2.70
CA GLY A 331 14.25 10.22 1.37
C GLY A 331 12.79 9.94 0.93
N LEU A 332 11.95 9.40 1.80
CA LEU A 332 10.53 9.18 1.51
C LEU A 332 9.81 10.52 1.32
N ARG A 333 9.08 10.65 0.23
CA ARG A 333 8.25 11.81 -0.09
C ARG A 333 6.77 11.58 0.15
N HIS A 334 6.37 10.32 0.36
CA HIS A 334 4.97 9.97 0.62
C HIS A 334 4.84 9.16 1.90
N LEU A 335 4.06 9.67 2.84
CA LEU A 335 3.67 8.97 4.08
C LEU A 335 2.16 8.83 4.12
N ILE A 336 1.71 7.64 4.54
CA ILE A 336 0.31 7.36 4.85
C ILE A 336 0.15 7.15 6.36
N LEU A 337 -0.78 7.88 6.95
CA LEU A 337 -0.95 7.95 8.39
C LEU A 337 -2.14 7.10 8.85
N MET A 338 -1.89 6.07 9.65
CA MET A 338 -2.94 5.32 10.34
C MET A 338 -3.58 6.23 11.39
N VAL A 339 -4.86 6.57 11.19
CA VAL A 339 -5.56 7.62 11.94
C VAL A 339 -6.57 7.09 12.97
N GLU A 340 -6.80 5.78 12.99
CA GLU A 340 -7.81 5.11 13.82
C GLU A 340 -7.34 4.77 15.25
N GLY A 341 -6.12 5.16 15.62
CA GLY A 341 -5.48 4.76 16.89
C GLY A 341 -6.30 5.05 18.17
N ALA A 342 -7.16 6.06 18.14
CA ALA A 342 -7.98 6.45 19.29
C ALA A 342 -9.19 5.54 19.57
N GLY A 343 -9.53 4.62 18.67
CA GLY A 343 -10.57 3.61 18.91
C GLY A 343 -12.01 4.09 18.90
N ASP A 344 -12.25 5.27 18.38
CA ASP A 344 -13.55 5.91 18.32
C ASP A 344 -13.70 6.67 17.01
N HIS A 345 -14.86 6.52 16.35
CA HIS A 345 -15.07 7.12 15.04
C HIS A 345 -15.04 8.65 15.07
N ALA A 346 -15.73 9.27 16.04
CA ALA A 346 -15.74 10.73 16.13
C ALA A 346 -14.34 11.30 16.37
N ARG A 347 -13.52 10.61 17.19
CA ARG A 347 -12.12 10.99 17.42
C ARG A 347 -11.24 10.74 16.19
N THR A 348 -11.54 9.73 15.39
CA THR A 348 -10.86 9.49 14.11
C THR A 348 -11.13 10.62 13.14
N LEU A 349 -12.39 11.06 13.00
CA LEU A 349 -12.74 12.19 12.13
C LEU A 349 -12.13 13.51 12.63
N ASP A 350 -12.13 13.75 13.93
CA ASP A 350 -11.48 14.93 14.53
C ASP A 350 -9.97 14.91 14.27
N ASN A 351 -9.31 13.76 14.46
CA ASN A 351 -7.89 13.59 14.18
C ASN A 351 -7.54 13.88 12.70
N ILE A 352 -8.35 13.39 11.76
CA ILE A 352 -8.15 13.65 10.32
C ILE A 352 -8.26 15.15 10.04
N ARG A 353 -9.31 15.83 10.55
CA ARG A 353 -9.47 17.28 10.35
C ARG A 353 -8.30 18.06 10.95
N ARG A 354 -7.90 17.74 12.17
CA ARG A 354 -6.77 18.40 12.84
C ARG A 354 -5.44 18.16 12.15
N LEU A 355 -5.18 16.95 11.67
CA LEU A 355 -3.99 16.66 10.85
C LEU A 355 -4.00 17.50 9.57
N GLY A 356 -5.15 17.60 8.88
CA GLY A 356 -5.32 18.43 7.69
C GLY A 356 -5.10 19.91 7.94
N GLU A 357 -5.69 20.45 9.00
CA GLU A 357 -5.66 21.90 9.31
C GLU A 357 -4.35 22.35 9.96
N GLN A 358 -3.76 21.50 10.84
CA GLN A 358 -2.67 21.90 11.74
C GLN A 358 -1.31 21.30 11.39
N VAL A 359 -1.27 20.18 10.63
CA VAL A 359 -0.01 19.49 10.31
C VAL A 359 0.31 19.55 8.82
N LEU A 360 -0.62 19.25 7.92
CA LEU A 360 -0.38 19.27 6.49
C LEU A 360 0.22 20.61 5.98
N PRO A 361 -0.26 21.80 6.43
CA PRO A 361 0.33 23.07 5.99
C PRO A 361 1.81 23.24 6.36
N LEU A 362 2.25 22.59 7.46
CA LEU A 362 3.64 22.66 7.95
C LEU A 362 4.62 21.77 7.19
N VAL A 363 4.12 20.83 6.38
CA VAL A 363 4.92 19.79 5.72
C VAL A 363 4.73 19.71 4.20
N ARG A 364 3.94 20.61 3.62
CA ARG A 364 3.65 20.62 2.17
C ARG A 364 4.87 20.85 1.29
N ASP A 365 5.85 21.57 1.80
CA ASP A 365 7.04 21.99 1.05
C ASP A 365 8.26 21.08 1.33
N LEU A 366 8.05 19.95 2.04
CA LEU A 366 9.05 18.93 2.28
C LEU A 366 9.03 17.91 1.12
#